data_1a952bbbc4ee82545216c033ca236277
#
_entry.id   1a952bbbc4ee82545216c033ca236277
#
_cell.length_a   1.000
_cell.length_b   1.000
_cell.length_c   1.000
_cell.angle_alpha   90.00
_cell.angle_beta   90.00
_cell.angle_gamma   90.00
#
_symmetry.space_group_name_H-M   'P 1'
#
loop_
_entity.id
_entity.type
_entity.pdbx_description
1 polymer ?
#
loop_
_entity_poly.entity_id
_entity_poly.type
_entity_poly.pdbx_seq_one_letter_code
_entity_poly.pdbx_strand_id
1 'polypeptide(L)'
;RRVCLPLILLAPCASTPNRFFPAFSRDRLQLRLTLAEATTAFYHTVAGLANSDIAISGVSLNFYTVELAREVQAQIDSMTGGKYDMMCNDYIHASSSVVAGTTAHTATLGFTSGSLERVSVSHRVSGNIGNVLKHSFSRSSANLSQWQLAVNNTLYPARPLLVDGVSNAEVISELLIADHALHNFGVSANFNSNGATQASYFNVSDASGVVPGSFLTACELESFAGSDKVYAGINTVSATTQLQLEYNNTSNNGDAVSTTAVPNNCTLDIYGLRTVKISLDMRQLGTYEIFV
;
A
#
# COMPACT_ATOMS: atom_id res chain seq x y z
N ARG A 1 -21.35 -15.13 -6.63
CA ARG A 1 -20.07 -14.91 -7.35
C ARG A 1 -18.95 -15.60 -6.59
N ARG A 2 -17.95 -16.11 -7.30
CA ARG A 2 -16.71 -16.62 -6.69
C ARG A 2 -15.67 -15.52 -6.76
N VAL A 3 -14.94 -15.32 -5.64
CA VAL A 3 -13.83 -14.39 -5.56
C VAL A 3 -12.60 -15.20 -5.20
N CYS A 4 -11.52 -15.03 -5.95
CA CYS A 4 -10.22 -15.60 -5.65
C CYS A 4 -9.30 -14.46 -5.26
N LEU A 5 -8.76 -14.51 -4.05
CA LEU A 5 -7.79 -13.54 -3.55
C LEU A 5 -6.42 -14.21 -3.51
N PRO A 6 -5.43 -13.68 -4.24
CA PRO A 6 -4.07 -14.18 -4.14
C PRO A 6 -3.50 -13.85 -2.75
N LEU A 7 -3.00 -14.88 -2.04
CA LEU A 7 -2.41 -14.71 -0.71
C LEU A 7 -1.20 -13.79 -0.68
N ILE A 8 -0.53 -13.66 -1.80
CA ILE A 8 0.62 -12.75 -1.99
C ILE A 8 0.29 -11.30 -1.60
N LEU A 9 -0.98 -10.89 -1.74
CA LEU A 9 -1.44 -9.57 -1.34
C LEU A 9 -1.80 -9.47 0.14
N LEU A 10 -1.99 -10.61 0.81
CA LEU A 10 -2.50 -10.68 2.19
C LEU A 10 -1.44 -11.11 3.20
N ALA A 11 -0.39 -11.78 2.75
CA ALA A 11 0.64 -12.30 3.62
C ALA A 11 2.03 -12.09 2.98
N PRO A 12 2.84 -11.21 3.53
CA PRO A 12 4.19 -10.89 3.01
C PRO A 12 5.08 -12.14 2.86
N CYS A 13 5.00 -13.07 3.80
CA CYS A 13 5.74 -14.33 3.73
C CYS A 13 5.31 -15.26 2.58
N ALA A 14 4.10 -15.07 2.04
CA ALA A 14 3.61 -15.80 0.89
C ALA A 14 4.03 -15.16 -0.44
N SER A 15 4.56 -13.95 -0.43
CA SER A 15 4.99 -13.21 -1.62
C SER A 15 6.36 -13.63 -2.15
N THR A 16 7.08 -14.45 -1.42
CA THR A 16 8.44 -14.87 -1.80
C THR A 16 8.37 -16.18 -2.59
N PRO A 17 8.47 -16.15 -3.93
CA PRO A 17 8.11 -17.29 -4.78
C PRO A 17 9.05 -18.50 -4.65
N ASN A 18 10.21 -18.35 -4.06
CA ASN A 18 11.25 -19.39 -3.98
C ASN A 18 11.53 -19.85 -2.56
N ARG A 19 10.59 -19.67 -1.62
CA ARG A 19 10.79 -20.04 -0.23
C ARG A 19 9.63 -20.86 0.30
N PHE A 20 9.95 -21.79 1.19
CA PHE A 20 8.96 -22.64 1.84
C PHE A 20 8.75 -22.14 3.26
N PHE A 21 7.50 -22.08 3.68
CA PHE A 21 7.19 -21.91 5.09
C PHE A 21 7.35 -23.29 5.77
N PRO A 22 8.23 -23.43 6.77
CA PRO A 22 8.46 -24.71 7.42
C PRO A 22 7.21 -25.17 8.18
N ALA A 23 6.68 -26.34 7.81
CA ALA A 23 5.45 -26.90 8.37
C ALA A 23 5.60 -27.36 9.84
N PHE A 24 6.82 -27.46 10.34
CA PHE A 24 7.13 -27.95 11.69
C PHE A 24 7.38 -26.82 12.71
N SER A 25 7.06 -25.58 12.36
CA SER A 25 7.00 -24.54 13.39
C SER A 25 5.96 -24.94 14.44
N ARG A 26 6.27 -24.77 15.72
CA ARG A 26 5.37 -25.11 16.82
C ARG A 26 4.04 -24.39 16.70
N ASP A 27 4.08 -23.15 16.26
CA ASP A 27 2.90 -22.34 16.04
C ASP A 27 2.35 -22.60 14.64
N ARG A 28 1.11 -23.00 14.59
CA ARG A 28 0.42 -23.25 13.32
C ARG A 28 0.24 -21.94 12.58
N LEU A 29 0.49 -21.96 11.29
CA LEU A 29 0.15 -20.84 10.42
C LEU A 29 -1.38 -20.61 10.48
N GLN A 30 -1.79 -19.43 10.90
CA GLN A 30 -3.18 -19.03 10.96
C GLN A 30 -3.42 -17.87 10.00
N LEU A 31 -4.40 -18.03 9.13
CA LEU A 31 -4.91 -16.94 8.31
C LEU A 31 -6.19 -16.42 8.94
N ARG A 32 -6.15 -15.18 9.43
CA ARG A 32 -7.31 -14.49 9.97
C ARG A 32 -7.82 -13.48 8.94
N LEU A 33 -9.05 -13.66 8.48
CA LEU A 33 -9.73 -12.70 7.60
C LEU A 33 -10.73 -11.89 8.42
N THR A 34 -10.59 -10.57 8.41
CA THR A 34 -11.57 -9.66 8.99
C THR A 34 -12.27 -8.94 7.83
N LEU A 35 -13.56 -9.10 7.76
CA LEU A 35 -14.37 -8.48 6.72
C LEU A 35 -14.71 -7.04 7.09
N ALA A 36 -14.67 -6.15 6.11
CA ALA A 36 -15.21 -4.81 6.27
C ALA A 36 -16.74 -4.84 6.29
N GLU A 37 -17.35 -3.79 6.83
CA GLU A 37 -18.79 -3.61 6.78
C GLU A 37 -19.31 -3.57 5.32
N ALA A 38 -20.54 -4.05 5.11
CA ALA A 38 -21.17 -4.14 3.81
C ALA A 38 -21.19 -2.79 3.07
N THR A 39 -21.50 -1.73 3.78
CA THR A 39 -21.56 -0.36 3.26
C THR A 39 -20.20 0.17 2.78
N THR A 40 -19.11 -0.37 3.32
CA THR A 40 -17.74 -0.02 2.92
C THR A 40 -17.21 -0.92 1.81
N ALA A 41 -17.55 -2.23 1.89
CA ALA A 41 -17.00 -3.23 0.98
C ALA A 41 -17.69 -3.29 -0.38
N PHE A 42 -18.96 -2.83 -0.46
CA PHE A 42 -19.77 -2.98 -1.65
C PHE A 42 -20.33 -1.64 -2.12
N TYR A 43 -20.33 -1.46 -3.43
CA TYR A 43 -21.08 -0.42 -4.10
C TYR A 43 -22.38 -0.98 -4.64
N HIS A 44 -23.47 -0.30 -4.38
CA HIS A 44 -24.78 -0.67 -4.88
C HIS A 44 -25.59 0.57 -5.26
N THR A 45 -26.42 0.47 -6.30
CA THR A 45 -27.23 1.58 -6.80
C THR A 45 -28.48 1.88 -5.95
N VAL A 46 -28.79 1.00 -5.00
CA VAL A 46 -29.94 1.14 -4.10
C VAL A 46 -29.44 1.22 -2.67
N ALA A 47 -29.93 2.19 -1.93
CA ALA A 47 -29.64 2.34 -0.49
C ALA A 47 -30.21 1.18 0.34
N GLY A 48 -29.62 0.95 1.51
CA GLY A 48 -30.17 0.01 2.50
C GLY A 48 -29.49 -1.37 2.53
N LEU A 49 -28.31 -1.53 1.94
CA LEU A 49 -27.52 -2.77 2.08
C LEU A 49 -27.06 -2.92 3.53
N ALA A 50 -27.46 -4.00 4.19
CA ALA A 50 -27.06 -4.35 5.53
C ALA A 50 -26.02 -5.49 5.54
N ASN A 51 -25.28 -5.62 6.64
CA ASN A 51 -24.32 -6.73 6.80
C ASN A 51 -24.98 -8.11 6.72
N SER A 52 -26.25 -8.21 7.10
CA SER A 52 -27.06 -9.44 7.03
C SER A 52 -27.37 -9.89 5.60
N ASP A 53 -27.27 -8.97 4.62
CA ASP A 53 -27.57 -9.27 3.22
C ASP A 53 -26.39 -9.95 2.50
N ILE A 54 -25.26 -10.04 3.20
CA ILE A 54 -24.03 -10.63 2.65
C ILE A 54 -23.68 -11.89 3.42
N ALA A 55 -23.64 -13.00 2.70
CA ALA A 55 -23.17 -14.27 3.22
C ALA A 55 -21.94 -14.75 2.47
N ILE A 56 -20.90 -15.16 3.20
CA ILE A 56 -19.73 -15.80 2.63
C ILE A 56 -19.81 -17.28 3.00
N SER A 57 -19.74 -18.13 2.00
CA SER A 57 -19.77 -19.58 2.15
C SER A 57 -18.71 -20.24 1.28
N GLY A 58 -18.30 -21.46 1.65
CA GLY A 58 -17.36 -22.25 0.85
C GLY A 58 -15.96 -21.62 0.80
N VAL A 59 -15.49 -21.05 1.92
CA VAL A 59 -14.12 -20.53 2.00
C VAL A 59 -13.14 -21.68 1.94
N SER A 60 -12.20 -21.64 1.00
CA SER A 60 -11.15 -22.62 0.84
C SER A 60 -9.79 -21.94 0.66
N LEU A 61 -8.76 -22.55 1.21
CA LEU A 61 -7.38 -22.15 1.04
C LEU A 61 -6.67 -23.16 0.17
N ASN A 62 -6.17 -22.71 -0.98
CA ASN A 62 -5.37 -23.54 -1.87
C ASN A 62 -3.89 -23.22 -1.66
N PHE A 63 -3.08 -24.22 -1.39
CA PHE A 63 -1.64 -24.08 -1.22
C PHE A 63 -0.90 -25.33 -1.73
N TYR A 64 0.36 -25.14 -2.05
CA TYR A 64 1.25 -26.23 -2.43
C TYR A 64 2.03 -26.70 -1.21
N THR A 65 2.13 -28.01 -1.02
CA THR A 65 3.02 -28.62 -0.04
C THR A 65 4.18 -29.29 -0.74
N VAL A 66 5.36 -29.19 -0.15
CA VAL A 66 6.55 -29.87 -0.62
C VAL A 66 7.04 -30.76 0.51
N GLU A 67 7.16 -32.04 0.23
CA GLU A 67 7.79 -33.02 1.12
C GLU A 67 9.26 -33.16 0.74
N LEU A 68 10.13 -32.89 1.69
CA LEU A 68 11.57 -33.06 1.51
C LEU A 68 12.00 -34.44 2.01
N ALA A 69 12.94 -35.08 1.30
CA ALA A 69 13.60 -36.28 1.81
C ALA A 69 14.32 -35.95 3.12
N ARG A 70 14.38 -36.92 4.03
CA ARG A 70 14.93 -36.74 5.38
C ARG A 70 16.38 -36.27 5.39
N GLU A 71 17.14 -36.75 4.41
CA GLU A 71 18.54 -36.37 4.19
C GLU A 71 18.68 -34.90 3.80
N VAL A 72 17.81 -34.43 2.90
CA VAL A 72 17.77 -33.03 2.46
C VAL A 72 17.37 -32.12 3.60
N GLN A 73 16.39 -32.53 4.41
CA GLN A 73 15.99 -31.79 5.60
C GLN A 73 17.15 -31.67 6.59
N ALA A 74 17.85 -32.78 6.89
CA ALA A 74 18.99 -32.76 7.79
C ALA A 74 20.15 -31.90 7.26
N GLN A 75 20.35 -31.86 5.97
CA GLN A 75 21.34 -31.00 5.33
C GLN A 75 20.98 -29.52 5.47
N ILE A 76 19.71 -29.15 5.23
CA ILE A 76 19.25 -27.79 5.43
C ILE A 76 19.43 -27.36 6.89
N ASP A 77 19.02 -28.20 7.85
CA ASP A 77 19.13 -27.91 9.27
C ASP A 77 20.61 -27.74 9.70
N SER A 78 21.51 -28.53 9.12
CA SER A 78 22.95 -28.43 9.35
C SER A 78 23.51 -27.11 8.78
N MET A 79 23.11 -26.73 7.56
CA MET A 79 23.60 -25.53 6.88
C MET A 79 23.08 -24.24 7.53
N THR A 80 21.83 -24.23 7.96
CA THR A 80 21.18 -23.05 8.56
C THR A 80 21.45 -22.94 10.07
N GLY A 81 22.06 -23.95 10.65
CA GLY A 81 22.25 -24.04 12.11
C GLY A 81 20.93 -24.12 12.87
N GLY A 82 19.84 -24.56 12.22
CA GLY A 82 18.49 -24.66 12.78
C GLY A 82 17.76 -23.31 12.81
N LYS A 83 18.29 -22.27 12.17
CA LYS A 83 17.60 -20.99 11.97
C LYS A 83 17.20 -20.85 10.52
N TYR A 84 15.97 -20.41 10.30
CA TYR A 84 15.43 -20.18 8.98
C TYR A 84 15.01 -18.73 8.85
N ASP A 85 15.77 -17.98 8.06
CA ASP A 85 15.55 -16.55 7.84
C ASP A 85 14.79 -16.33 6.54
N MET A 86 13.71 -15.55 6.60
CA MET A 86 12.94 -15.09 5.45
C MET A 86 12.91 -13.57 5.44
N MET A 87 13.22 -12.98 4.30
CA MET A 87 12.95 -11.57 4.06
C MET A 87 11.69 -11.47 3.20
N CYS A 88 10.81 -10.56 3.54
CA CYS A 88 9.58 -10.31 2.82
C CYS A 88 9.20 -8.85 2.92
N ASN A 89 8.38 -8.41 1.98
CA ASN A 89 7.85 -7.06 1.96
C ASN A 89 6.56 -7.00 2.78
N ASP A 90 6.42 -5.96 3.56
CA ASP A 90 5.26 -5.68 4.38
C ASP A 90 4.77 -4.25 4.15
N TYR A 91 3.46 -4.05 4.27
CA TYR A 91 2.85 -2.73 4.14
C TYR A 91 2.43 -2.21 5.50
N ILE A 92 2.89 -1.00 5.81
CA ILE A 92 2.41 -0.23 6.96
C ILE A 92 1.49 0.88 6.46
N HIS A 93 0.46 1.18 7.25
CA HIS A 93 -0.55 2.17 6.88
C HIS A 93 -0.71 3.21 7.99
N ALA A 94 -0.76 4.45 7.58
CA ALA A 94 -1.17 5.57 8.42
C ALA A 94 -2.29 6.34 7.72
N SER A 95 -3.15 6.95 8.50
CA SER A 95 -4.21 7.81 7.96
C SER A 95 -4.29 9.11 8.74
N SER A 96 -4.64 10.18 8.03
CA SER A 96 -4.87 11.50 8.61
C SER A 96 -6.11 12.14 7.98
N SER A 97 -6.77 13.01 8.71
CA SER A 97 -7.94 13.74 8.21
C SER A 97 -7.52 15.10 7.67
N VAL A 98 -7.94 15.42 6.46
CA VAL A 98 -7.71 16.71 5.80
C VAL A 98 -9.04 17.39 5.60
N VAL A 99 -9.19 18.59 6.18
CA VAL A 99 -10.44 19.36 6.13
C VAL A 99 -10.53 20.14 4.82
N ALA A 100 -11.74 20.31 4.29
CA ALA A 100 -11.98 21.15 3.12
C ALA A 100 -11.43 22.57 3.33
N GLY A 101 -10.84 23.14 2.29
CA GLY A 101 -10.20 24.47 2.33
C GLY A 101 -8.77 24.50 2.87
N THR A 102 -8.21 23.36 3.31
CA THR A 102 -6.82 23.27 3.77
C THR A 102 -5.86 23.58 2.61
N THR A 103 -4.86 24.42 2.86
CA THR A 103 -3.81 24.77 1.89
C THR A 103 -2.49 24.06 2.17
N ALA A 104 -2.24 23.67 3.41
CA ALA A 104 -1.06 22.91 3.81
C ALA A 104 -1.41 21.95 4.93
N HIS A 105 -0.88 20.73 4.88
CA HIS A 105 -1.11 19.70 5.89
C HIS A 105 0.19 18.94 6.18
N THR A 106 0.44 18.70 7.45
CA THR A 106 1.56 17.86 7.88
C THR A 106 1.03 16.67 8.65
N ALA A 107 1.29 15.47 8.15
CA ALA A 107 0.93 14.23 8.82
C ALA A 107 2.17 13.59 9.46
N THR A 108 2.13 13.37 10.77
CA THR A 108 3.17 12.60 11.45
C THR A 108 2.92 11.11 11.25
N LEU A 109 3.93 10.42 10.76
CA LEU A 109 3.86 8.99 10.46
C LEU A 109 4.58 8.22 11.57
N GLY A 110 3.90 7.25 12.13
CA GLY A 110 4.51 6.30 13.08
C GLY A 110 5.23 5.16 12.36
N PHE A 111 5.87 5.41 11.23
CA PHE A 111 6.54 4.38 10.46
C PHE A 111 7.86 4.00 11.09
N THR A 112 7.90 2.80 11.66
CA THR A 112 9.10 2.23 12.26
C THR A 112 9.57 1.09 11.38
N SER A 113 10.72 1.25 10.75
CA SER A 113 11.27 0.26 9.83
C SER A 113 12.79 0.36 9.73
N GLY A 114 13.46 -0.78 9.70
CA GLY A 114 14.88 -0.86 9.34
C GLY A 114 15.14 -0.55 7.85
N SER A 115 14.13 -0.74 7.00
CA SER A 115 14.20 -0.50 5.55
C SER A 115 12.83 -0.10 5.03
N LEU A 116 12.54 1.20 5.05
CA LEU A 116 11.37 1.78 4.39
C LEU A 116 11.74 2.06 2.93
N GLU A 117 11.10 1.35 2.00
CA GLU A 117 11.48 1.34 0.59
C GLU A 117 10.65 2.32 -0.24
N ARG A 118 9.39 2.48 0.12
CA ARG A 118 8.46 3.33 -0.63
C ARG A 118 7.42 3.94 0.28
N VAL A 119 7.04 5.16 -0.02
CA VAL A 119 5.84 5.79 0.54
C VAL A 119 4.88 6.14 -0.58
N SER A 120 3.65 5.70 -0.45
CA SER A 120 2.56 5.99 -1.39
C SER A 120 1.47 6.79 -0.69
N VAL A 121 0.90 7.75 -1.41
CA VAL A 121 -0.06 8.73 -0.87
C VAL A 121 -1.30 8.77 -1.74
N SER A 122 -2.45 8.79 -1.11
CA SER A 122 -3.75 8.91 -1.78
C SER A 122 -4.78 9.56 -0.85
N HIS A 123 -5.79 10.20 -1.42
CA HIS A 123 -6.91 10.75 -0.67
C HIS A 123 -8.20 10.03 -1.04
N ARG A 124 -9.05 9.84 -0.04
CA ARG A 124 -10.45 9.40 -0.24
C ARG A 124 -11.38 10.43 0.35
N VAL A 125 -12.43 10.80 -0.37
CA VAL A 125 -13.46 11.72 0.15
C VAL A 125 -14.17 11.05 1.32
N SER A 126 -14.13 11.68 2.50
CA SER A 126 -14.65 11.09 3.73
C SER A 126 -16.15 10.77 3.65
N GLY A 127 -16.93 11.58 2.93
CA GLY A 127 -18.36 11.35 2.71
C GLY A 127 -18.71 10.15 1.82
N ASN A 128 -17.72 9.59 1.11
CA ASN A 128 -17.89 8.42 0.27
C ASN A 128 -17.60 7.11 1.04
N ILE A 129 -16.84 7.20 2.12
CA ILE A 129 -16.46 6.04 2.94
C ILE A 129 -17.67 5.56 3.75
N GLY A 130 -18.00 4.28 3.63
CA GLY A 130 -19.17 3.69 4.31
C GLY A 130 -20.52 4.06 3.68
N ASN A 131 -20.54 4.69 2.52
CA ASN A 131 -21.75 4.98 1.78
C ASN A 131 -21.92 3.98 0.63
N VAL A 132 -22.92 3.11 0.73
CA VAL A 132 -23.18 2.05 -0.25
C VAL A 132 -23.45 2.58 -1.67
N LEU A 133 -23.95 3.80 -1.81
CA LEU A 133 -24.21 4.45 -3.11
C LEU A 133 -22.95 5.05 -3.73
N LYS A 134 -21.81 4.94 -3.06
CA LYS A 134 -20.55 5.53 -3.44
C LYS A 134 -19.43 4.48 -3.39
N HIS A 135 -18.41 4.67 -4.20
CA HIS A 135 -17.21 3.82 -4.13
C HIS A 135 -16.31 4.27 -2.96
N SER A 136 -16.34 3.54 -1.84
CA SER A 136 -15.54 3.83 -0.65
C SER A 136 -14.02 3.82 -0.90
N PHE A 137 -13.58 3.13 -1.96
CA PHE A 137 -12.17 3.04 -2.37
C PHE A 137 -11.81 3.98 -3.52
N SER A 138 -12.73 4.86 -3.92
CA SER A 138 -12.43 5.90 -4.91
C SER A 138 -11.39 6.85 -4.36
N ARG A 139 -10.35 7.10 -5.15
CA ARG A 139 -9.20 7.92 -4.79
C ARG A 139 -9.22 9.22 -5.57
N SER A 140 -8.86 10.30 -4.90
CA SER A 140 -8.84 11.66 -5.40
C SER A 140 -7.47 12.28 -5.20
N SER A 141 -7.09 13.23 -6.03
CA SER A 141 -5.91 14.07 -5.76
C SER A 141 -6.19 15.14 -4.70
N ALA A 142 -7.45 15.49 -4.47
CA ALA A 142 -7.90 16.53 -3.56
C ALA A 142 -7.18 17.89 -3.80
N ASN A 143 -6.82 18.22 -5.04
CA ASN A 143 -6.02 19.39 -5.39
C ASN A 143 -4.62 19.42 -4.73
N LEU A 144 -4.05 18.27 -4.46
CA LEU A 144 -2.66 18.18 -4.05
C LEU A 144 -1.78 18.81 -5.12
N SER A 145 -0.97 19.80 -4.74
CA SER A 145 -0.05 20.50 -5.64
C SER A 145 1.37 19.99 -5.54
N GLN A 146 1.80 19.67 -4.32
CA GLN A 146 3.10 19.07 -4.06
C GLN A 146 3.11 18.35 -2.72
N TRP A 147 4.07 17.44 -2.58
CA TRP A 147 4.31 16.77 -1.32
C TRP A 147 5.76 16.33 -1.16
N GLN A 148 6.17 16.10 0.06
CA GLN A 148 7.52 15.68 0.41
C GLN A 148 7.51 14.90 1.72
N LEU A 149 8.36 13.88 1.84
CA LEU A 149 8.58 13.14 3.06
C LEU A 149 9.78 13.73 3.81
N ALA A 150 9.64 14.03 5.08
CA ALA A 150 10.71 14.40 5.97
C ALA A 150 11.05 13.25 6.93
N VAL A 151 12.31 12.85 6.96
CA VAL A 151 12.85 11.86 7.88
C VAL A 151 13.98 12.52 8.66
N ASN A 152 13.78 12.81 9.94
CA ASN A 152 14.76 13.53 10.79
C ASN A 152 15.28 14.82 10.13
N ASN A 153 14.41 15.65 9.56
CA ASN A 153 14.74 16.87 8.82
C ASN A 153 15.43 16.67 7.47
N THR A 154 15.68 15.46 7.05
CA THR A 154 16.12 15.18 5.66
C THR A 154 14.89 14.97 4.79
N LEU A 155 14.84 15.68 3.67
CA LEU A 155 13.68 15.69 2.78
C LEU A 155 13.86 14.69 1.63
N TYR A 156 12.78 13.94 1.34
CA TYR A 156 12.70 12.94 0.29
C TYR A 156 11.44 13.13 -0.56
N PRO A 157 11.58 13.22 -1.88
CA PRO A 157 12.83 13.51 -2.61
C PRO A 157 13.43 14.86 -2.19
N ALA A 158 14.65 15.17 -2.63
CA ALA A 158 15.36 16.42 -2.24
C ALA A 158 14.60 17.69 -2.65
N ARG A 159 13.73 17.63 -3.63
CA ARG A 159 12.75 18.66 -3.99
C ARG A 159 11.34 18.12 -3.85
N PRO A 160 10.35 18.95 -3.54
CA PRO A 160 8.96 18.50 -3.49
C PRO A 160 8.52 17.84 -4.80
N LEU A 161 7.79 16.75 -4.69
CA LEU A 161 7.18 16.09 -5.83
C LEU A 161 5.95 16.90 -6.28
N LEU A 162 6.01 17.42 -7.50
CA LEU A 162 4.93 18.22 -8.06
C LEU A 162 3.80 17.32 -8.58
N VAL A 163 2.58 17.68 -8.21
CA VAL A 163 1.35 16.92 -8.55
C VAL A 163 0.39 17.80 -9.37
N ASP A 164 0.84 18.93 -9.87
CA ASP A 164 0.00 19.81 -10.66
C ASP A 164 -0.37 19.19 -12.02
N GLY A 165 -1.52 19.58 -12.55
CA GLY A 165 -2.04 19.04 -13.80
C GLY A 165 -1.25 19.40 -15.04
N VAL A 166 -0.30 20.32 -14.93
CA VAL A 166 0.60 20.72 -16.04
C VAL A 166 1.81 19.79 -16.09
N SER A 167 2.27 19.30 -14.93
CA SER A 167 3.47 18.47 -14.79
C SER A 167 3.14 16.99 -14.48
N ASN A 168 2.06 16.47 -15.06
CA ASN A 168 1.58 15.09 -14.84
C ASN A 168 2.64 14.02 -15.09
N ALA A 169 3.60 14.28 -15.94
CA ALA A 169 4.65 13.34 -16.27
C ALA A 169 5.54 13.03 -15.06
N GLU A 170 5.79 13.99 -14.18
CA GLU A 170 6.61 13.79 -12.98
C GLU A 170 5.94 12.82 -12.01
N VAL A 171 4.67 13.04 -11.68
CA VAL A 171 3.91 12.16 -10.77
C VAL A 171 3.86 10.72 -11.26
N ILE A 172 3.58 10.55 -12.56
CA ILE A 172 3.48 9.22 -13.16
C ILE A 172 4.86 8.58 -13.23
N SER A 173 5.90 9.34 -13.59
CA SER A 173 7.28 8.84 -13.63
C SER A 173 7.74 8.35 -12.26
N GLU A 174 7.55 9.15 -11.22
CA GLU A 174 7.92 8.77 -9.85
C GLU A 174 7.13 7.57 -9.36
N LEU A 175 5.83 7.49 -9.67
CA LEU A 175 5.03 6.33 -9.34
C LEU A 175 5.52 5.06 -10.05
N LEU A 176 5.90 5.16 -11.33
CA LEU A 176 6.44 4.03 -12.09
C LEU A 176 7.83 3.59 -11.57
N ILE A 177 8.65 4.54 -11.13
CA ILE A 177 9.93 4.25 -10.48
C ILE A 177 9.67 3.51 -9.17
N ALA A 178 8.81 4.07 -8.32
CA ALA A 178 8.49 3.51 -7.00
C ALA A 178 7.83 2.12 -7.07
N ASP A 179 7.12 1.82 -8.14
CA ASP A 179 6.53 0.48 -8.38
C ASP A 179 7.48 -0.47 -9.12
N HIS A 180 8.74 -0.07 -9.35
CA HIS A 180 9.71 -0.80 -10.18
C HIS A 180 9.18 -1.12 -11.59
N ALA A 181 8.16 -0.41 -12.04
CA ALA A 181 7.48 -0.68 -13.30
C ALA A 181 8.36 -0.33 -14.51
N LEU A 182 9.31 0.58 -14.37
CA LEU A 182 10.30 0.90 -15.42
C LEU A 182 11.25 -0.27 -15.68
N HIS A 183 11.46 -1.13 -14.69
CA HIS A 183 12.30 -2.33 -14.79
C HIS A 183 11.48 -3.59 -15.11
N ASN A 184 10.16 -3.52 -15.00
CA ASN A 184 9.27 -4.65 -15.23
C ASN A 184 8.03 -4.23 -16.02
N PHE A 185 8.14 -4.27 -17.35
CA PHE A 185 7.08 -3.89 -18.29
C PHE A 185 5.75 -4.63 -18.06
N GLY A 186 5.78 -5.81 -17.47
CA GLY A 186 4.59 -6.57 -17.15
C GLY A 186 3.71 -5.92 -16.07
N VAL A 187 4.30 -5.15 -15.17
CA VAL A 187 3.58 -4.45 -14.10
C VAL A 187 3.05 -3.10 -14.60
N SER A 188 3.81 -2.41 -15.45
CA SER A 188 3.40 -1.10 -15.98
C SER A 188 2.14 -1.16 -16.85
N ALA A 189 1.87 -2.28 -17.50
CA ALA A 189 0.67 -2.48 -18.30
C ALA A 189 -0.62 -2.40 -17.47
N ASN A 190 -0.58 -2.80 -16.19
CA ASN A 190 -1.76 -2.78 -15.31
C ASN A 190 -2.14 -1.38 -14.84
N PHE A 191 -1.20 -0.46 -14.78
CA PHE A 191 -1.48 0.91 -14.35
C PHE A 191 -2.24 1.70 -15.41
N ASN A 192 -2.04 1.37 -16.68
CA ASN A 192 -2.55 2.13 -17.83
C ASN A 192 -3.68 1.41 -18.59
N SER A 193 -4.07 0.20 -18.18
CA SER A 193 -4.90 -0.69 -19.01
C SER A 193 -6.37 -0.32 -19.13
N ASN A 194 -6.88 0.63 -18.35
CA ASN A 194 -8.31 0.91 -18.30
C ASN A 194 -8.71 2.28 -18.88
N GLY A 195 -7.91 2.86 -19.77
CA GLY A 195 -8.27 4.13 -20.40
C GLY A 195 -8.43 5.27 -19.39
N ALA A 196 -7.60 5.27 -18.34
CA ALA A 196 -7.58 6.35 -17.37
C ALA A 196 -7.26 7.64 -18.10
N THR A 197 -8.23 8.51 -18.21
CA THR A 197 -8.00 9.89 -18.64
C THR A 197 -7.34 10.66 -17.50
N GLN A 198 -6.70 11.78 -17.81
CA GLN A 198 -6.17 12.68 -16.79
C GLN A 198 -7.23 13.00 -15.73
N ALA A 199 -8.47 13.31 -16.15
CA ALA A 199 -9.58 13.60 -15.26
C ALA A 199 -9.92 12.43 -14.32
N SER A 200 -9.95 11.20 -14.83
CA SER A 200 -10.25 10.01 -14.00
C SER A 200 -9.11 9.63 -13.07
N TYR A 201 -7.85 9.94 -13.43
CA TYR A 201 -6.72 9.71 -12.56
C TYR A 201 -6.71 10.69 -11.39
N PHE A 202 -6.77 11.99 -11.66
CA PHE A 202 -6.73 12.99 -10.60
C PHE A 202 -8.02 13.04 -9.79
N ASN A 203 -9.18 12.93 -10.46
CA ASN A 203 -10.51 12.90 -9.82
C ASN A 203 -10.63 13.89 -8.66
N VAL A 204 -10.31 15.15 -8.93
CA VAL A 204 -10.01 16.19 -7.93
C VAL A 204 -11.03 16.30 -6.81
N SER A 205 -12.29 16.35 -7.16
CA SER A 205 -13.36 16.52 -6.17
C SER A 205 -13.99 15.23 -5.72
N ASP A 206 -13.95 14.19 -6.55
CA ASP A 206 -14.70 12.94 -6.38
C ASP A 206 -16.13 13.16 -5.84
N ALA A 207 -16.75 14.28 -6.22
CA ALA A 207 -18.01 14.71 -5.64
C ALA A 207 -19.15 13.72 -5.87
N SER A 208 -19.13 13.04 -7.02
CA SER A 208 -20.13 12.02 -7.33
C SER A 208 -19.89 10.71 -6.58
N GLY A 209 -18.62 10.32 -6.39
CA GLY A 209 -18.22 9.02 -5.81
C GLY A 209 -18.76 7.81 -6.56
N VAL A 210 -19.31 7.99 -7.75
CA VAL A 210 -19.97 6.93 -8.55
C VAL A 210 -18.96 6.29 -9.51
N VAL A 211 -18.04 7.09 -10.05
CA VAL A 211 -16.95 6.60 -10.88
C VAL A 211 -15.70 6.52 -10.02
N PRO A 212 -15.12 5.33 -9.85
CA PRO A 212 -13.96 5.19 -8.99
C PRO A 212 -12.73 5.91 -9.57
N GLY A 213 -12.19 6.86 -8.82
CA GLY A 213 -10.93 7.50 -9.12
C GLY A 213 -9.73 6.60 -8.78
N SER A 214 -8.63 6.80 -9.47
CA SER A 214 -7.43 5.95 -9.36
C SER A 214 -6.19 6.69 -8.88
N PHE A 215 -6.31 7.91 -8.36
CA PHE A 215 -5.17 8.71 -7.93
C PHE A 215 -4.29 7.98 -6.90
N LEU A 216 -3.04 7.91 -7.21
CA LEU A 216 -1.99 7.42 -6.33
C LEU A 216 -0.69 8.13 -6.71
N THR A 217 0.03 8.64 -5.74
CA THR A 217 1.38 9.15 -5.92
C THR A 217 2.32 8.42 -4.98
N ALA A 218 3.56 8.24 -5.38
CA ALA A 218 4.54 7.52 -4.57
C ALA A 218 5.93 8.12 -4.77
N CYS A 219 6.79 7.88 -3.77
CA CYS A 219 8.21 8.20 -3.81
C CYS A 219 8.99 6.95 -3.45
N GLU A 220 10.01 6.65 -4.24
CA GLU A 220 10.98 5.60 -3.95
C GLU A 220 12.00 6.11 -2.94
N LEU A 221 12.34 5.26 -1.98
CA LEU A 221 13.31 5.57 -0.92
C LEU A 221 14.48 4.60 -0.91
N GLU A 222 14.55 3.70 -1.88
CA GLU A 222 15.65 2.77 -2.02
C GLU A 222 16.90 3.48 -2.56
N SER A 223 18.04 3.14 -1.99
CA SER A 223 19.34 3.66 -2.43
C SER A 223 19.79 3.06 -3.78
N PHE A 224 19.26 1.90 -4.11
CA PHE A 224 19.46 1.20 -5.39
C PHE A 224 18.27 0.27 -5.61
N ALA A 225 17.88 0.07 -6.85
CA ALA A 225 16.79 -0.85 -7.22
C ALA A 225 17.13 -2.25 -6.67
N GLY A 226 16.58 -2.54 -5.52
CA GLY A 226 16.88 -3.73 -4.74
C GLY A 226 16.13 -4.94 -5.29
N SER A 227 16.63 -6.08 -4.95
CA SER A 227 15.81 -7.28 -4.88
C SER A 227 15.27 -7.34 -3.47
N ASP A 228 14.10 -7.91 -3.26
CA ASP A 228 13.42 -8.23 -1.99
C ASP A 228 14.31 -8.95 -0.94
N LYS A 229 15.60 -8.91 -1.09
CA LYS A 229 16.59 -9.68 -0.31
C LYS A 229 17.58 -8.79 0.45
N VAL A 230 17.52 -7.48 0.27
CA VAL A 230 18.48 -6.55 0.85
C VAL A 230 17.74 -5.36 1.45
N TYR A 231 18.16 -4.90 2.61
CA TYR A 231 17.70 -3.64 3.18
C TYR A 231 18.25 -2.47 2.35
N ALA A 232 17.50 -2.05 1.34
CA ALA A 232 17.88 -0.97 0.43
C ALA A 232 17.24 0.37 0.79
N GLY A 233 16.18 0.33 1.60
CA GLY A 233 15.40 1.49 2.00
C GLY A 233 16.02 2.31 3.13
N ILE A 234 15.29 3.31 3.57
CA ILE A 234 15.71 4.23 4.64
C ILE A 234 15.39 3.63 6.00
N ASN A 235 16.32 3.73 6.94
CA ASN A 235 16.10 3.33 8.33
C ASN A 235 15.30 4.41 9.08
N THR A 236 14.12 4.07 9.57
CA THR A 236 13.22 4.95 10.32
C THR A 236 12.96 4.48 11.76
N VAL A 237 13.68 3.49 12.27
CA VAL A 237 13.45 2.88 13.60
C VAL A 237 13.47 3.92 14.73
N SER A 238 14.37 4.89 14.66
CA SER A 238 14.50 5.96 15.66
C SER A 238 14.26 7.35 15.06
N ALA A 239 13.61 7.41 13.91
CA ALA A 239 13.40 8.64 13.17
C ALA A 239 12.00 9.21 13.37
N THR A 240 11.88 10.54 13.37
CA THR A 240 10.59 11.19 13.20
C THR A 240 10.30 11.29 11.71
N THR A 241 9.21 10.65 11.28
CA THR A 241 8.75 10.69 9.90
C THR A 241 7.52 11.58 9.76
N GLN A 242 7.57 12.52 8.84
CA GLN A 242 6.47 13.47 8.58
C GLN A 242 6.24 13.59 7.08
N LEU A 243 4.97 13.60 6.67
CA LEU A 243 4.57 13.91 5.32
C LEU A 243 4.08 15.35 5.26
N GLN A 244 4.69 16.16 4.42
CA GLN A 244 4.34 17.56 4.18
C GLN A 244 3.61 17.64 2.83
N LEU A 245 2.40 18.19 2.84
CA LEU A 245 1.55 18.31 1.66
C LEU A 245 1.09 19.76 1.52
N GLU A 246 1.06 20.24 0.28
CA GLU A 246 0.48 21.52 -0.09
C GLU A 246 -0.63 21.33 -1.11
N TYR A 247 -1.67 22.12 -0.99
CA TYR A 247 -2.85 22.07 -1.84
C TYR A 247 -3.08 23.43 -2.49
N ASN A 248 -3.45 23.39 -3.77
CA ASN A 248 -3.67 24.61 -4.54
C ASN A 248 -5.03 24.58 -5.22
N ASN A 249 -5.73 25.71 -5.16
CA ASN A 249 -7.02 25.90 -5.83
C ASN A 249 -6.91 26.13 -7.34
N THR A 250 -5.73 26.37 -7.86
CA THR A 250 -5.49 26.54 -9.31
C THR A 250 -5.23 25.20 -10.00
N SER A 251 -5.93 24.14 -9.59
CA SER A 251 -5.69 22.83 -10.15
C SER A 251 -5.96 22.82 -11.65
N ASN A 252 -4.92 22.61 -12.39
CA ASN A 252 -4.96 22.43 -13.85
C ASN A 252 -5.25 20.98 -14.25
N ASN A 253 -5.86 20.21 -13.36
CA ASN A 253 -6.03 18.77 -13.51
C ASN A 253 -7.14 18.38 -14.49
N GLY A 254 -7.61 19.31 -15.33
CA GLY A 254 -8.59 19.03 -16.38
C GLY A 254 -10.01 18.84 -15.89
N ASP A 255 -10.26 18.85 -14.59
CA ASP A 255 -11.58 18.81 -13.99
C ASP A 255 -12.13 20.22 -13.78
N ALA A 256 -13.47 20.33 -13.79
CA ALA A 256 -14.17 21.57 -13.49
C ALA A 256 -13.68 22.12 -12.15
N VAL A 257 -13.11 23.29 -12.23
CA VAL A 257 -12.40 24.01 -11.22
C VAL A 257 -13.11 24.00 -9.85
N SER A 258 -12.53 23.30 -8.88
CA SER A 258 -12.85 23.60 -7.50
C SER A 258 -12.17 24.93 -7.13
N THR A 259 -12.95 25.88 -6.60
CA THR A 259 -12.44 27.19 -6.15
C THR A 259 -11.72 27.10 -4.80
N THR A 260 -11.64 25.94 -4.20
CA THR A 260 -11.02 25.68 -2.89
C THR A 260 -9.84 24.73 -2.99
N ALA A 261 -8.81 24.94 -2.18
CA ALA A 261 -7.60 24.15 -2.19
C ALA A 261 -7.91 22.64 -2.00
N VAL A 262 -8.57 22.27 -0.91
CA VAL A 262 -9.13 20.91 -0.73
C VAL A 262 -10.65 21.01 -0.89
N PRO A 263 -11.24 20.40 -1.92
CA PRO A 263 -12.66 20.60 -2.23
C PRO A 263 -13.62 19.94 -1.25
N ASN A 264 -13.23 18.83 -0.66
CA ASN A 264 -14.05 18.07 0.28
C ASN A 264 -13.20 17.60 1.48
N ASN A 265 -13.85 17.32 2.60
CA ASN A 265 -13.18 16.61 3.69
C ASN A 265 -12.67 15.25 3.19
N CYS A 266 -11.40 14.99 3.35
CA CYS A 266 -10.73 13.80 2.87
C CYS A 266 -10.06 13.02 4.00
N THR A 267 -9.98 11.72 3.82
CA THR A 267 -9.05 10.86 4.53
C THR A 267 -7.81 10.70 3.67
N LEU A 268 -6.68 11.14 4.17
CA LEU A 268 -5.37 10.93 3.58
C LEU A 268 -4.90 9.54 4.00
N ASP A 269 -4.70 8.66 3.05
CA ASP A 269 -4.14 7.32 3.25
C ASP A 269 -2.69 7.30 2.81
N ILE A 270 -1.83 6.84 3.69
CA ILE A 270 -0.38 6.78 3.47
C ILE A 270 0.07 5.35 3.71
N TYR A 271 0.67 4.76 2.69
CA TYR A 271 1.18 3.40 2.73
C TYR A 271 2.70 3.40 2.63
N GLY A 272 3.36 2.76 3.59
CA GLY A 272 4.79 2.49 3.52
C GLY A 272 5.03 1.04 3.13
N LEU A 273 5.85 0.80 2.10
CA LEU A 273 6.40 -0.51 1.80
C LEU A 273 7.72 -0.65 2.54
N ARG A 274 7.90 -1.75 3.24
CA ARG A 274 9.12 -2.02 4.00
C ARG A 274 9.58 -3.46 3.83
N THR A 275 10.87 -3.70 3.91
CA THR A 275 11.42 -5.04 4.04
C THR A 275 11.49 -5.44 5.50
N VAL A 276 10.95 -6.60 5.82
CA VAL A 276 11.02 -7.21 7.14
C VAL A 276 11.72 -8.56 7.05
N LYS A 277 12.48 -8.89 8.09
CA LYS A 277 13.11 -10.19 8.24
C LYS A 277 12.36 -10.98 9.30
N ILE A 278 11.91 -12.16 8.94
CA ILE A 278 11.31 -13.14 9.85
C ILE A 278 12.35 -14.22 10.07
N SER A 279 12.80 -14.40 11.32
CA SER A 279 13.72 -15.46 11.72
C SER A 279 12.96 -16.52 12.51
N LEU A 280 13.00 -17.75 12.05
CA LEU A 280 12.41 -18.91 12.70
C LEU A 280 13.53 -19.75 13.32
N ASP A 281 13.55 -19.91 14.64
CA ASP A 281 14.49 -20.77 15.33
C ASP A 281 13.86 -22.15 15.60
N MET A 282 14.30 -23.13 14.83
CA MET A 282 13.79 -24.50 14.88
C MET A 282 14.31 -25.26 16.13
N ARG A 283 15.41 -24.80 16.75
CA ARG A 283 15.99 -25.41 17.94
C ARG A 283 15.26 -25.01 19.22
N GLN A 284 14.68 -23.80 19.22
CA GLN A 284 13.91 -23.28 20.34
C GLN A 284 12.40 -23.54 20.18
N LEU A 285 12.03 -24.69 19.69
CA LEU A 285 10.63 -25.12 19.53
C LEU A 285 9.82 -24.22 18.57
N GLY A 286 10.49 -23.63 17.56
CA GLY A 286 9.84 -22.85 16.53
C GLY A 286 9.43 -21.44 16.97
N THR A 287 10.17 -20.84 17.88
CA THR A 287 10.02 -19.40 18.18
C THR A 287 10.35 -18.58 16.93
N TYR A 288 9.61 -17.51 16.71
CA TYR A 288 9.90 -16.59 15.63
C TYR A 288 10.23 -15.20 16.16
N GLU A 289 11.13 -14.52 15.49
CA GLU A 289 11.47 -13.13 15.73
C GLU A 289 11.21 -12.34 14.43
N ILE A 290 10.55 -11.19 14.54
CA ILE A 290 10.34 -10.28 13.43
C ILE A 290 11.26 -9.08 13.64
N PHE A 291 12.18 -8.90 12.72
CA PHE A 291 13.05 -7.72 12.68
C PHE A 291 12.44 -6.71 11.69
N VAL A 292 12.10 -5.56 12.22
CA VAL A 292 11.42 -4.49 11.51
C VAL A 292 12.37 -3.35 11.21
#